data_86d50cded0032f0bba68c70caf7169e5
#
_entry.id   86d50cded0032f0bba68c70caf7169e5
#
_cell.length_a   1.000
_cell.length_b   1.000
_cell.length_c   1.000
_cell.angle_alpha   90.00
_cell.angle_beta   90.00
_cell.angle_gamma   90.00
#
_symmetry.space_group_name_H-M   'P 1'
#
loop_
_entity.id
_entity.type
_entity.pdbx_description
1 polymer ?
#
loop_
_entity_poly.entity_id
_entity_poly.type
_entity_poly.pdbx_seq_one_letter_code
_entity_poly.pdbx_strand_id
1 'polypeptide(L)'
;MKIPSATSFLSGNGADPTGRSRLPFARYKGEAEKALLAMGFFRVCIFRPAYIYPVDPRKEPNVGYRLLRAIYPAFRALFPNQVVRADDLARAMVDVAVRGADKTENLVLENRDIRAMVKASHP
;
A
#
# COMPACT_ATOMS: atom_id res chain seq x y z
N MET A 1 -9.06 -5.36 -25.98
CA MET A 1 -10.05 -6.03 -25.11
C MET A 1 -9.55 -6.00 -23.67
N LYS A 2 -10.40 -5.58 -22.74
CA LYS A 2 -10.02 -5.56 -21.32
C LYS A 2 -10.22 -6.93 -20.70
N ILE A 3 -9.30 -7.29 -19.79
CA ILE A 3 -9.43 -8.48 -18.97
C ILE A 3 -10.59 -8.24 -18.00
N PRO A 4 -11.61 -9.13 -17.94
CA PRO A 4 -12.82 -8.87 -17.14
C PRO A 4 -12.62 -9.07 -15.64
N SER A 5 -11.44 -8.77 -15.13
CA SER A 5 -11.10 -8.90 -13.72
C SER A 5 -10.48 -7.62 -13.20
N ALA A 6 -10.83 -7.27 -11.97
CA ALA A 6 -10.13 -6.23 -11.23
C ALA A 6 -8.93 -6.85 -10.54
N THR A 7 -7.87 -6.07 -10.36
CA THR A 7 -6.70 -6.51 -9.63
C THR A 7 -6.25 -5.44 -8.64
N SER A 8 -5.70 -5.88 -7.52
CA SER A 8 -5.08 -5.01 -6.53
C SER A 8 -3.60 -5.37 -6.43
N PHE A 9 -2.76 -4.36 -6.44
CA PHE A 9 -1.32 -4.53 -6.38
C PHE A 9 -0.76 -3.81 -5.16
N LEU A 10 -0.01 -4.54 -4.35
CA LEU A 10 0.66 -3.97 -3.20
C LEU A 10 2.04 -3.48 -3.63
N SER A 11 2.13 -2.20 -3.91
CA SER A 11 3.38 -1.54 -4.30
C SER A 11 4.09 -0.98 -3.07
N GLY A 12 4.68 0.18 -3.17
CA GLY A 12 5.38 0.80 -2.04
C GLY A 12 5.43 2.31 -2.17
N ASN A 13 5.57 2.94 -1.01
CA ASN A 13 5.72 4.39 -0.94
C ASN A 13 6.94 4.83 -1.76
N GLY A 14 6.77 5.85 -2.57
CA GLY A 14 7.84 6.36 -3.41
C GLY A 14 8.02 5.62 -4.73
N ALA A 15 7.15 4.66 -5.07
CA ALA A 15 7.20 3.98 -6.36
C ALA A 15 7.17 5.03 -7.49
N ASP A 16 8.04 4.85 -8.48
CA ASP A 16 8.23 5.82 -9.54
C ASP A 16 8.05 5.18 -10.92
N PRO A 17 6.85 5.26 -11.51
CA PRO A 17 6.61 4.72 -12.84
C PRO A 17 7.31 5.49 -13.97
N THR A 18 7.84 6.69 -13.68
CA THR A 18 8.60 7.45 -14.68
C THR A 18 10.02 6.93 -14.87
N GLY A 19 10.53 6.13 -13.92
CA GLY A 19 11.88 5.58 -13.97
C GLY A 19 12.99 6.57 -13.66
N ARG A 20 12.66 7.75 -13.16
CA ARG A 20 13.64 8.81 -12.87
C ARG A 20 14.26 8.74 -11.48
N SER A 21 13.67 7.95 -10.59
CA SER A 21 14.18 7.83 -9.22
C SER A 21 15.58 7.19 -9.21
N ARG A 22 16.42 7.67 -8.32
CA ARG A 22 17.75 7.09 -8.09
C ARG A 22 17.70 5.81 -7.26
N LEU A 23 16.56 5.57 -6.59
CA LEU A 23 16.37 4.38 -5.77
C LEU A 23 15.89 3.22 -6.65
N PRO A 24 16.68 2.11 -6.73
CA PRO A 24 16.27 0.96 -7.54
C PRO A 24 14.91 0.40 -7.14
N PHE A 25 14.62 0.34 -5.84
CA PHE A 25 13.33 -0.14 -5.32
C PHE A 25 12.17 0.66 -5.92
N ALA A 26 12.29 2.00 -5.92
CA ALA A 26 11.24 2.88 -6.44
C ALA A 26 11.02 2.65 -7.93
N ARG A 27 12.10 2.46 -8.70
CA ARG A 27 12.01 2.20 -10.14
C ARG A 27 11.36 0.85 -10.42
N TYR A 28 11.76 -0.21 -9.71
CA TYR A 28 11.21 -1.56 -9.92
C TYR A 28 9.72 -1.61 -9.59
N LYS A 29 9.32 -0.98 -8.50
CA LYS A 29 7.90 -0.90 -8.13
C LYS A 29 7.11 -0.09 -9.15
N GLY A 30 7.68 1.02 -9.63
CA GLY A 30 7.07 1.84 -10.67
C GLY A 30 6.91 1.09 -11.99
N GLU A 31 7.90 0.31 -12.39
CA GLU A 31 7.82 -0.53 -13.59
C GLU A 31 6.72 -1.58 -13.47
N ALA A 32 6.59 -2.20 -12.28
CA ALA A 32 5.55 -3.18 -12.03
C ALA A 32 4.16 -2.55 -12.12
N GLU A 33 3.98 -1.36 -11.54
CA GLU A 33 2.72 -0.61 -11.65
C GLU A 33 2.37 -0.31 -13.10
N LYS A 34 3.34 0.18 -13.85
CA LYS A 34 3.17 0.51 -15.26
C LYS A 34 2.79 -0.72 -16.09
N ALA A 35 3.46 -1.84 -15.84
CA ALA A 35 3.19 -3.10 -16.52
C ALA A 35 1.76 -3.58 -16.26
N LEU A 36 1.30 -3.50 -15.01
CA LEU A 36 -0.07 -3.89 -14.64
C LEU A 36 -1.11 -3.02 -15.35
N LEU A 37 -0.88 -1.71 -15.39
CA LEU A 37 -1.79 -0.79 -16.06
C LEU A 37 -1.87 -1.08 -17.55
N ALA A 38 -0.76 -1.55 -18.17
CA ALA A 38 -0.71 -1.87 -19.59
C ALA A 38 -1.34 -3.23 -19.92
N MET A 39 -1.57 -4.10 -18.93
CA MET A 39 -2.13 -5.44 -19.17
C MET A 39 -3.61 -5.46 -19.55
N GLY A 40 -4.32 -4.36 -19.33
CA GLY A 40 -5.71 -4.24 -19.74
C GLY A 40 -6.72 -4.86 -18.79
N PHE A 41 -6.40 -4.94 -17.50
CA PHE A 41 -7.38 -5.33 -16.48
C PHE A 41 -8.55 -4.36 -16.45
N PHE A 42 -9.73 -4.87 -16.12
CA PHE A 42 -10.93 -4.07 -15.99
C PHE A 42 -10.73 -2.88 -15.03
N ARG A 43 -10.03 -3.13 -13.94
CA ARG A 43 -9.66 -2.11 -12.96
C ARG A 43 -8.37 -2.50 -12.26
N VAL A 44 -7.48 -1.54 -12.07
CA VAL A 44 -6.24 -1.73 -11.31
C VAL A 44 -6.25 -0.78 -10.12
N CYS A 45 -6.11 -1.34 -8.92
CA CYS A 45 -5.98 -0.56 -7.68
C CYS A 45 -4.58 -0.77 -7.13
N ILE A 46 -3.81 0.30 -7.07
CA ILE A 46 -2.42 0.26 -6.61
C ILE A 46 -2.36 0.85 -5.21
N PHE A 47 -1.87 0.06 -4.26
CA PHE A 47 -1.70 0.47 -2.87
C PHE A 47 -0.22 0.73 -2.61
N ARG A 48 0.11 1.93 -2.15
CA ARG A 48 1.49 2.35 -1.87
C ARG A 48 1.69 2.63 -0.38
N PRO A 49 1.63 1.60 0.48
CA PRO A 49 1.89 1.82 1.90
C PRO A 49 3.36 2.17 2.13
N ALA A 50 3.61 2.97 3.17
CA ALA A 50 4.98 3.25 3.58
C ALA A 50 5.49 2.14 4.49
N TYR A 51 5.47 2.33 5.80
CA TYR A 51 5.87 1.29 6.74
C TYR A 51 4.63 0.50 7.20
N ILE A 52 4.66 -0.80 6.99
CA ILE A 52 3.57 -1.68 7.41
C ILE A 52 3.92 -2.26 8.79
N TYR A 53 3.15 -1.87 9.80
CA TYR A 53 3.37 -2.35 11.16
C TYR A 53 2.63 -3.68 11.36
N PRO A 54 3.35 -4.77 11.69
CA PRO A 54 2.70 -6.07 11.93
C PRO A 54 1.90 -6.04 13.22
N VAL A 55 0.67 -6.56 13.16
CA VAL A 55 -0.22 -6.64 14.32
C VAL A 55 0.26 -7.71 15.28
N ASP A 56 0.67 -8.86 14.73
CA ASP A 56 1.16 -9.97 15.52
C ASP A 56 2.69 -9.93 15.64
N PRO A 57 3.24 -10.01 16.86
CA PRO A 57 4.69 -9.99 17.02
C PRO A 57 5.32 -11.25 16.41
N ARG A 58 6.25 -11.04 15.48
CA ARG A 58 7.06 -12.12 14.97
C ARG A 58 8.14 -12.46 15.97
N LYS A 59 8.32 -13.76 16.23
CA LYS A 59 9.41 -14.24 17.07
C LYS A 59 10.72 -14.26 16.27
N GLU A 60 11.28 -13.09 16.02
CA GLU A 60 12.58 -12.99 15.38
C GLU A 60 13.61 -12.54 16.42
N PRO A 61 14.74 -13.24 16.52
CA PRO A 61 15.82 -12.85 17.46
C PRO A 61 16.62 -11.66 16.94
N ASN A 62 16.03 -10.79 16.15
CA ASN A 62 16.72 -9.66 15.55
C ASN A 62 16.60 -8.43 16.44
N VAL A 63 17.75 -7.97 16.95
CA VAL A 63 17.83 -6.77 17.81
C VAL A 63 17.29 -5.54 17.08
N GLY A 64 17.56 -5.42 15.78
CA GLY A 64 17.04 -4.32 14.96
C GLY A 64 15.52 -4.26 14.94
N TYR A 65 14.87 -5.41 14.88
CA TYR A 65 13.41 -5.50 14.90
C TYR A 65 12.84 -5.07 16.25
N ARG A 66 13.50 -5.48 17.35
CA ARG A 66 13.08 -5.07 18.71
C ARG A 66 13.23 -3.56 18.89
N LEU A 67 14.31 -2.99 18.37
CA LEU A 67 14.52 -1.54 18.42
C LEU A 67 13.45 -0.81 17.62
N LEU A 68 13.13 -1.31 16.45
CA LEU A 68 12.08 -0.74 15.59
C LEU A 68 10.73 -0.74 16.30
N ARG A 69 10.39 -1.84 16.98
CA ARG A 69 9.14 -1.92 17.75
C ARG A 69 9.13 -0.94 18.92
N ALA A 70 10.28 -0.74 19.55
CA ALA A 70 10.38 0.18 20.69
C ALA A 70 10.18 1.64 20.26
N ILE A 71 10.67 2.02 19.09
CA ILE A 71 10.54 3.38 18.58
C ILE A 71 9.27 3.65 17.80
N TYR A 72 8.49 2.59 17.48
CA TYR A 72 7.28 2.72 16.65
C TYR A 72 6.27 3.73 17.19
N PRO A 73 5.93 3.74 18.50
CA PRO A 73 4.96 4.72 19.00
C PRO A 73 5.39 6.17 18.76
N ALA A 74 6.68 6.47 18.94
CA ALA A 74 7.21 7.79 18.67
C ALA A 74 7.18 8.11 17.17
N PHE A 75 7.59 7.15 16.33
CA PHE A 75 7.56 7.31 14.89
C PHE A 75 6.14 7.56 14.37
N ARG A 76 5.18 6.79 14.87
CA ARG A 76 3.77 6.94 14.51
C ARG A 76 3.23 8.32 14.90
N ALA A 77 3.62 8.84 16.07
CA ALA A 77 3.19 10.15 16.54
C ALA A 77 3.77 11.28 15.69
N LEU A 78 5.04 11.15 15.28
CA LEU A 78 5.74 12.17 14.52
C LEU A 78 5.45 12.11 13.01
N PHE A 79 5.28 10.89 12.47
CA PHE A 79 5.11 10.68 11.03
C PHE A 79 3.90 9.78 10.75
N PRO A 80 2.68 10.24 11.06
CA PRO A 80 1.49 9.38 10.92
C PRO A 80 1.19 8.97 9.48
N ASN A 81 1.63 9.74 8.50
CA ASN A 81 1.40 9.42 7.09
C ASN A 81 2.46 8.50 6.48
N GLN A 82 3.43 8.06 7.30
CA GLN A 82 4.49 7.16 6.86
C GLN A 82 4.33 5.74 7.40
N VAL A 83 3.22 5.46 8.09
CA VAL A 83 2.97 4.14 8.66
C VAL A 83 1.53 3.72 8.43
N VAL A 84 1.30 2.42 8.38
CA VAL A 84 -0.04 1.83 8.33
C VAL A 84 0.03 0.48 9.04
N ARG A 85 -1.02 0.14 9.80
CA ARG A 85 -1.11 -1.18 10.42
C ARG A 85 -1.49 -2.21 9.35
N ALA A 86 -0.97 -3.42 9.48
CA ALA A 86 -1.22 -4.50 8.52
C ALA A 86 -2.72 -4.81 8.40
N ASP A 87 -3.46 -4.82 9.52
CA ASP A 87 -4.90 -5.07 9.51
C ASP A 87 -5.67 -3.92 8.84
N ASP A 88 -5.24 -2.68 9.03
CA ASP A 88 -5.85 -1.52 8.38
C ASP A 88 -5.63 -1.55 6.86
N LEU A 89 -4.43 -1.93 6.44
CA LEU A 89 -4.13 -2.10 5.03
C LEU A 89 -5.02 -3.17 4.40
N ALA A 90 -5.17 -4.31 5.09
CA ALA A 90 -6.02 -5.40 4.62
C ALA A 90 -7.48 -4.95 4.50
N ARG A 91 -7.98 -4.20 5.48
CA ARG A 91 -9.35 -3.66 5.45
C ARG A 91 -9.55 -2.72 4.27
N ALA A 92 -8.58 -1.84 4.01
CA ALA A 92 -8.65 -0.91 2.89
C ALA A 92 -8.70 -1.67 1.56
N MET A 93 -7.88 -2.70 1.40
CA MET A 93 -7.86 -3.51 0.18
C MET A 93 -9.18 -4.23 -0.04
N VAL A 94 -9.75 -4.80 1.03
CA VAL A 94 -11.06 -5.47 0.95
C VAL A 94 -12.18 -4.46 0.63
N ASP A 95 -12.18 -3.31 1.31
CA ASP A 95 -13.19 -2.27 1.08
C ASP A 95 -13.18 -1.78 -0.37
N VAL A 96 -12.00 -1.57 -0.95
CA VAL A 96 -11.88 -1.16 -2.34
C VAL A 96 -12.43 -2.23 -3.28
N ALA A 97 -12.11 -3.50 -3.01
CA ALA A 97 -12.58 -4.61 -3.84
C ALA A 97 -14.10 -4.76 -3.78
N VAL A 98 -14.69 -4.64 -2.59
CA VAL A 98 -16.13 -4.85 -2.39
C VAL A 98 -16.94 -3.65 -2.87
N ARG A 99 -16.57 -2.44 -2.43
CA ARG A 99 -17.35 -1.23 -2.76
C ARG A 99 -17.14 -0.74 -4.18
N GLY A 100 -16.02 -1.07 -4.78
CA GLY A 100 -15.67 -0.65 -6.12
C GLY A 100 -15.85 -1.71 -7.19
N ALA A 101 -16.59 -2.79 -6.89
CA ALA A 101 -16.71 -3.93 -7.80
C ALA A 101 -17.31 -3.57 -9.16
N ASP A 102 -18.16 -2.56 -9.21
CA ASP A 102 -18.80 -2.07 -10.45
C ASP A 102 -18.06 -0.91 -11.12
N LYS A 103 -17.00 -0.40 -10.48
CA LYS A 103 -16.24 0.74 -10.99
C LYS A 103 -15.14 0.30 -11.94
N THR A 104 -14.85 1.14 -12.93
CA THR A 104 -13.84 0.86 -13.95
C THR A 104 -12.61 1.74 -13.84
N GLU A 105 -12.62 2.75 -12.95
CA GLU A 105 -11.50 3.67 -12.79
C GLU A 105 -10.36 3.01 -12.02
N ASN A 106 -9.14 3.19 -12.54
CA ASN A 106 -7.93 2.79 -11.84
C ASN A 106 -7.66 3.75 -10.68
N LEU A 107 -7.13 3.22 -9.59
CA LEU A 107 -6.81 4.01 -8.40
C LEU A 107 -5.36 3.79 -7.99
N VAL A 108 -4.74 4.87 -7.53
CA VAL A 108 -3.45 4.80 -6.83
C VAL A 108 -3.66 5.40 -5.45
N LEU A 109 -3.45 4.59 -4.42
CA LEU A 109 -3.70 4.97 -3.04
C LEU A 109 -2.37 5.05 -2.28
N GLU A 110 -1.99 6.27 -1.91
CA GLU A 110 -0.83 6.51 -1.07
C GLU A 110 -1.14 6.13 0.40
N ASN A 111 -0.11 6.07 1.23
CA ASN A 111 -0.28 5.67 2.63
C ASN A 111 -1.34 6.52 3.36
N ARG A 112 -1.33 7.82 3.16
CA ARG A 112 -2.33 8.72 3.78
C ARG A 112 -3.74 8.44 3.29
N ASP A 113 -3.89 8.06 2.01
CA ASP A 113 -5.19 7.74 1.42
C ASP A 113 -5.75 6.46 2.04
N ILE A 114 -4.90 5.46 2.25
CA ILE A 114 -5.25 4.20 2.90
C ILE A 114 -5.74 4.48 4.32
N ARG A 115 -5.01 5.29 5.07
CA ARG A 115 -5.37 5.64 6.43
C ARG A 115 -6.69 6.43 6.50
N ALA A 116 -6.87 7.37 5.58
CA ALA A 116 -8.11 8.15 5.51
C ALA A 116 -9.31 7.26 5.22
N MET A 117 -9.16 6.29 4.32
CA MET A 117 -10.21 5.32 4.02
C MET A 117 -10.63 4.50 5.23
N VAL A 118 -9.65 3.97 5.96
CA VAL A 118 -9.91 3.14 7.13
C VAL A 118 -10.59 3.97 8.23
N LYS A 119 -10.13 5.20 8.44
CA LYS A 119 -10.72 6.10 9.43
C LYS A 119 -12.17 6.44 9.09
N ALA A 120 -12.48 6.64 7.81
CA ALA A 120 -13.84 6.93 7.38
C ALA A 120 -14.78 5.73 7.50
N SER A 121 -14.27 4.51 7.25
CA SER A 121 -15.06 3.28 7.29
C SER A 121 -15.19 2.68 8.69
N HIS A 122 -14.23 2.96 9.57
CA HIS A 122 -14.16 2.39 10.92
C HIS A 122 -13.83 3.50 11.93
N PRO A 123 -14.79 4.42 12.14
CA PRO A 123 -14.60 5.55 13.08
C PRO A 123 -14.49 5.12 14.54
#